data_456a6c0457f8de7dad76e703e83b148e
#
_entry.id   456a6c0457f8de7dad76e703e83b148e
#
_cell.length_a   1.000
_cell.length_b   1.000
_cell.length_c   1.000
_cell.angle_alpha   90.00
_cell.angle_beta   90.00
_cell.angle_gamma   90.00
#
_symmetry.space_group_name_H-M   'P 1'
#
loop_
_entity.id
_entity.type
_entity.pdbx_description
1 polymer ?
#
loop_
_entity_poly.entity_id
_entity_poly.type
_entity_poly.pdbx_seq_one_letter_code
_entity_poly.pdbx_strand_id
1 'polypeptide(L)'
;MPSVTLAHIRLAFGDRDILKGIDLNLDTNSRVALTGANGSGKTTLLKIITGLTDPDSGNVFVEKGTRISYLPQSGIIHRGGTLYEEAEKAYSYLAPILDAKKDLEERLAVTDEEDPNTRALIEEHHTVQERILASGYYARNAEIGKVLTGLGFSWEQFDQPASTFSSGWQMRIALSKILLEKPDIMLLDEPTNYLDLEARTWLEEY
;
A
#
# COMPACT_ATOMS: atom_id res chain seq x y z
N MET A 1 11.59 -14.38 -1.14
CA MET A 1 10.15 -14.11 -1.41
C MET A 1 9.63 -13.32 -0.24
N PRO A 2 8.83 -12.23 -0.46
CA PRO A 2 8.39 -11.39 0.66
C PRO A 2 7.63 -12.24 1.68
N SER A 3 8.09 -12.22 2.92
CA SER A 3 7.50 -12.99 4.01
C SER A 3 7.56 -12.22 5.33
N VAL A 4 6.60 -12.50 6.20
CA VAL A 4 6.58 -12.02 7.58
C VAL A 4 6.41 -13.21 8.50
N THR A 5 7.28 -13.32 9.48
CA THR A 5 7.20 -14.36 10.52
C THR A 5 7.09 -13.71 11.90
N LEU A 6 6.09 -14.12 12.65
CA LEU A 6 5.92 -13.79 14.07
C LEU A 6 6.32 -15.01 14.88
N ALA A 7 7.18 -14.83 15.87
CA ALA A 7 7.63 -15.90 16.76
C ALA A 7 7.35 -15.53 18.22
N HIS A 8 6.45 -16.29 18.84
CA HIS A 8 6.10 -16.21 20.26
C HIS A 8 5.67 -14.81 20.74
N ILE A 9 4.93 -14.08 19.91
CA ILE A 9 4.49 -12.71 20.19
C ILE A 9 3.58 -12.67 21.43
N ARG A 10 3.97 -11.88 22.41
CA ARG A 10 3.16 -11.59 23.61
C ARG A 10 2.99 -10.09 23.77
N LEU A 11 1.80 -9.69 24.19
CA LEU A 11 1.48 -8.32 24.56
C LEU A 11 0.37 -8.30 25.60
N ALA A 12 0.54 -7.48 26.64
CA ALA A 12 -0.46 -7.20 27.66
C ALA A 12 -0.75 -5.69 27.75
N PHE A 13 -1.96 -5.32 28.11
CA PHE A 13 -2.31 -3.96 28.51
C PHE A 13 -2.73 -3.95 29.98
N GLY A 14 -1.86 -3.42 30.84
CA GLY A 14 -1.97 -3.55 32.28
C GLY A 14 -1.97 -5.03 32.70
N ASP A 15 -2.97 -5.46 33.43
CA ASP A 15 -3.08 -6.85 33.92
C ASP A 15 -3.75 -7.79 32.91
N ARG A 16 -4.08 -7.31 31.72
CA ARG A 16 -4.79 -8.08 30.71
C ARG A 16 -3.87 -8.53 29.58
N ASP A 17 -3.63 -9.84 29.50
CA ASP A 17 -2.96 -10.46 28.35
C ASP A 17 -3.85 -10.37 27.11
N ILE A 18 -3.35 -9.76 26.04
CA ILE A 18 -4.01 -9.66 24.75
C ILE A 18 -3.49 -10.73 23.78
N LEU A 19 -2.17 -10.83 23.66
CA LEU A 19 -1.52 -11.84 22.84
C LEU A 19 -0.68 -12.76 23.73
N LYS A 20 -0.87 -14.07 23.62
CA LYS A 20 -0.35 -15.09 24.56
C LYS A 20 0.65 -16.04 23.92
N GLY A 21 1.55 -15.52 23.08
CA GLY A 21 2.54 -16.34 22.38
C GLY A 21 2.00 -16.75 21.00
N ILE A 22 1.80 -15.76 20.13
CA ILE A 22 1.32 -15.98 18.77
C ILE A 22 2.50 -16.30 17.87
N ASP A 23 2.39 -17.41 17.14
CA ASP A 23 3.25 -17.78 16.03
C ASP A 23 2.44 -17.70 14.74
N LEU A 24 2.96 -16.99 13.76
CA LEU A 24 2.31 -16.81 12.44
C LEU A 24 3.37 -16.66 11.36
N ASN A 25 3.16 -17.33 10.25
CA ASN A 25 3.95 -17.14 9.04
C ASN A 25 3.04 -16.69 7.90
N LEU A 26 3.42 -15.60 7.22
CA LEU A 26 2.74 -15.08 6.05
C LEU A 26 3.63 -15.32 4.85
N ASP A 27 3.26 -16.29 4.03
CA ASP A 27 3.97 -16.64 2.80
C ASP A 27 3.43 -15.82 1.61
N THR A 28 4.24 -15.74 0.57
CA THR A 28 3.87 -15.11 -0.70
C THR A 28 2.56 -15.69 -1.24
N ASN A 29 1.66 -14.82 -1.70
CA ASN A 29 0.35 -15.17 -2.27
C ASN A 29 -0.62 -15.86 -1.28
N SER A 30 -0.31 -15.91 0.02
CA SER A 30 -1.24 -16.44 1.00
C SER A 30 -2.35 -15.43 1.29
N ARG A 31 -3.59 -15.94 1.47
CA ARG A 31 -4.73 -15.16 1.98
C ARG A 31 -5.07 -15.69 3.37
N VAL A 32 -4.90 -14.86 4.39
CA VAL A 32 -5.10 -15.24 5.80
C VAL A 32 -6.19 -14.39 6.41
N ALA A 33 -7.20 -15.02 6.99
CA ALA A 33 -8.25 -14.35 7.74
C ALA A 33 -8.00 -14.47 9.25
N LEU A 34 -7.88 -13.32 9.93
CA LEU A 34 -7.84 -13.25 11.38
C LEU A 34 -9.27 -13.21 11.92
N THR A 35 -9.70 -14.28 12.60
CA THR A 35 -11.05 -14.38 13.19
C THR A 35 -10.99 -14.40 14.71
N GLY A 36 -12.02 -13.89 15.36
CA GLY A 36 -12.11 -13.84 16.81
C GLY A 36 -13.04 -12.75 17.34
N ALA A 37 -13.39 -12.82 18.61
CA ALA A 37 -14.26 -11.85 19.26
C ALA A 37 -13.67 -10.43 19.24
N ASN A 38 -14.52 -9.42 19.47
CA ASN A 38 -14.05 -8.05 19.64
C ASN A 38 -13.14 -7.97 20.88
N GLY A 39 -12.01 -7.24 20.72
CA GLY A 39 -10.99 -7.14 21.76
C GLY A 39 -10.08 -8.38 21.93
N SER A 40 -10.10 -9.34 20.99
CA SER A 40 -9.20 -10.50 21.00
C SER A 40 -7.77 -10.21 20.53
N GLY A 41 -7.46 -8.97 20.13
CA GLY A 41 -6.11 -8.56 19.73
C GLY A 41 -5.86 -8.56 18.20
N LYS A 42 -6.88 -8.74 17.35
CA LYS A 42 -6.71 -8.72 15.86
C LYS A 42 -6.01 -7.45 15.38
N THR A 43 -6.59 -6.29 15.67
CA THR A 43 -6.00 -4.97 15.34
C THR A 43 -4.59 -4.81 15.94
N THR A 44 -4.38 -5.29 17.16
CA THR A 44 -3.09 -5.21 17.84
C THR A 44 -2.03 -6.03 17.09
N LEU A 45 -2.38 -7.24 16.65
CA LEU A 45 -1.49 -8.09 15.87
C LEU A 45 -1.13 -7.43 14.54
N LEU A 46 -2.09 -6.83 13.83
CA LEU A 46 -1.82 -6.08 12.60
C LEU A 46 -0.87 -4.90 12.84
N LYS A 47 -1.06 -4.16 13.94
CA LYS A 47 -0.16 -3.05 14.32
C LYS A 47 1.25 -3.53 14.68
N ILE A 48 1.40 -4.72 15.26
CA ILE A 48 2.73 -5.31 15.53
C ILE A 48 3.42 -5.67 14.22
N ILE A 49 2.71 -6.26 13.26
CA ILE A 49 3.29 -6.60 11.94
C ILE A 49 3.79 -5.34 11.22
N THR A 50 3.09 -4.21 11.37
CA THR A 50 3.48 -2.93 10.75
C THR A 50 4.54 -2.16 11.54
N GLY A 51 4.94 -2.61 12.72
CA GLY A 51 5.85 -1.87 13.59
C GLY A 51 5.23 -0.64 14.26
N LEU A 52 3.89 -0.48 14.23
CA LEU A 52 3.17 0.60 14.91
C LEU A 52 3.02 0.34 16.41
N THR A 53 3.26 -0.88 16.84
CA THR A 53 3.22 -1.31 18.25
C THR A 53 4.29 -2.37 18.46
N ASP A 54 5.12 -2.20 19.47
CA ASP A 54 6.11 -3.22 19.85
C ASP A 54 5.46 -4.29 20.73
N PRO A 55 5.78 -5.57 20.56
CA PRO A 55 5.36 -6.62 21.48
C PRO A 55 6.18 -6.57 22.77
N ASP A 56 5.61 -7.04 23.90
CA ASP A 56 6.34 -7.17 25.16
C ASP A 56 7.44 -8.25 25.08
N SER A 57 7.18 -9.29 24.29
CA SER A 57 8.15 -10.33 23.96
C SER A 57 7.82 -11.05 22.67
N GLY A 58 8.81 -11.78 22.15
CA GLY A 58 8.76 -12.42 20.85
C GLY A 58 9.48 -11.59 19.79
N ASN A 59 9.47 -12.08 18.55
CA ASN A 59 10.18 -11.44 17.45
C ASN A 59 9.29 -11.34 16.21
N VAL A 60 9.42 -10.23 15.50
CA VAL A 60 8.83 -10.00 14.18
C VAL A 60 9.95 -9.97 13.16
N PHE A 61 9.91 -10.87 12.19
CA PHE A 61 10.86 -10.91 11.09
C PHE A 61 10.14 -10.50 9.81
N VAL A 62 10.61 -9.42 9.21
CA VAL A 62 10.15 -8.95 7.91
C VAL A 62 11.32 -9.02 6.95
N GLU A 63 11.15 -9.69 5.82
CA GLU A 63 12.20 -9.76 4.79
C GLU A 63 12.54 -8.35 4.27
N LYS A 64 13.83 -8.08 4.11
CA LYS A 64 14.29 -6.75 3.69
C LYS A 64 13.73 -6.35 2.32
N GLY A 65 13.13 -5.18 2.26
CA GLY A 65 12.53 -4.63 1.04
C GLY A 65 11.06 -4.99 0.86
N THR A 66 10.45 -5.78 1.76
CA THR A 66 9.02 -6.06 1.75
C THR A 66 8.21 -4.79 2.01
N ARG A 67 7.31 -4.43 1.09
CA ARG A 67 6.37 -3.32 1.25
C ARG A 67 5.11 -3.82 1.93
N ILE A 68 4.80 -3.24 3.08
CA ILE A 68 3.59 -3.57 3.85
C ILE A 68 2.68 -2.36 3.85
N SER A 69 1.43 -2.51 3.42
CA SER A 69 0.39 -1.48 3.53
C SER A 69 -0.69 -1.93 4.51
N TYR A 70 -1.15 -1.01 5.34
CA TYR A 70 -2.12 -1.27 6.39
C TYR A 70 -3.32 -0.34 6.29
N LEU A 71 -4.52 -0.93 6.21
CA LEU A 71 -5.79 -0.23 6.34
C LEU A 71 -6.29 -0.38 7.78
N PRO A 72 -6.28 0.66 8.61
CA PRO A 72 -6.88 0.61 9.94
C PRO A 72 -8.40 0.59 9.85
N GLN A 73 -9.05 0.13 10.93
CA GLN A 73 -10.51 0.07 11.03
C GLN A 73 -11.18 1.44 10.85
N SER A 74 -10.54 2.54 11.27
CA SER A 74 -11.09 3.89 11.19
C SER A 74 -10.01 4.96 11.37
N GLY A 75 -10.41 6.23 11.26
CA GLY A 75 -9.57 7.37 11.66
C GLY A 75 -8.72 7.97 10.54
N ILE A 76 -8.88 7.53 9.30
CA ILE A 76 -8.21 8.15 8.16
C ILE A 76 -9.01 9.35 7.69
N ILE A 77 -8.33 10.49 7.50
CA ILE A 77 -8.90 11.72 6.96
C ILE A 77 -7.95 12.27 5.90
N HIS A 78 -8.42 12.36 4.67
CA HIS A 78 -7.70 13.00 3.58
C HIS A 78 -8.08 14.49 3.55
N ARG A 79 -7.08 15.39 3.70
CA ARG A 79 -7.30 16.84 3.84
C ARG A 79 -6.84 17.66 2.64
N GLY A 80 -6.15 17.06 1.70
CA GLY A 80 -5.54 17.79 0.58
C GLY A 80 -5.80 17.14 -0.76
N GLY A 81 -6.08 17.98 -1.77
CA GLY A 81 -6.29 17.53 -3.12
C GLY A 81 -7.69 16.97 -3.40
N THR A 82 -7.89 16.59 -4.66
CA THR A 82 -9.10 15.93 -5.13
C THR A 82 -9.06 14.44 -4.79
N LEU A 83 -10.19 13.75 -4.97
CA LEU A 83 -10.26 12.29 -4.85
C LEU A 83 -9.22 11.61 -5.74
N TYR A 84 -9.11 12.07 -6.99
CA TYR A 84 -8.15 11.51 -7.95
C TYR A 84 -6.70 11.72 -7.48
N GLU A 85 -6.34 12.93 -7.09
CA GLU A 85 -4.99 13.24 -6.59
C GLU A 85 -4.65 12.45 -5.32
N GLU A 86 -5.62 12.22 -4.42
CA GLU A 86 -5.41 11.35 -3.26
C GLU A 86 -5.13 9.90 -3.66
N ALA A 87 -5.85 9.37 -4.64
CA ALA A 87 -5.62 8.03 -5.15
C ALA A 87 -4.27 7.93 -5.89
N GLU A 88 -3.89 8.96 -6.66
CA GLU A 88 -2.61 9.01 -7.39
C GLU A 88 -1.39 8.98 -6.44
N LYS A 89 -1.53 9.43 -5.19
CA LYS A 89 -0.47 9.32 -4.18
C LYS A 89 -0.01 7.89 -3.90
N ALA A 90 -0.80 6.89 -4.26
CA ALA A 90 -0.39 5.49 -4.22
C ALA A 90 0.89 5.20 -5.03
N TYR A 91 1.16 6.02 -6.04
CA TYR A 91 2.35 5.89 -6.89
C TYR A 91 3.53 6.76 -6.42
N SER A 92 3.41 7.48 -5.29
CA SER A 92 4.46 8.37 -4.77
C SER A 92 5.78 7.65 -4.46
N TYR A 93 5.74 6.34 -4.19
CA TYR A 93 6.94 5.53 -3.99
C TYR A 93 7.83 5.45 -5.24
N LEU A 94 7.30 5.78 -6.42
CA LEU A 94 8.04 5.83 -7.67
C LEU A 94 8.76 7.17 -7.90
N ALA A 95 8.50 8.21 -7.08
CA ALA A 95 9.09 9.54 -7.26
C ALA A 95 10.63 9.46 -7.41
N PRO A 96 11.39 8.75 -6.57
CA PRO A 96 12.84 8.69 -6.71
C PRO A 96 13.31 8.10 -8.06
N ILE A 97 12.56 7.12 -8.60
CA ILE A 97 12.93 6.49 -9.88
C ILE A 97 12.52 7.36 -11.07
N LEU A 98 11.44 8.14 -10.94
CA LEU A 98 11.02 9.11 -11.95
C LEU A 98 12.00 10.30 -12.01
N ASP A 99 12.48 10.77 -10.85
CA ASP A 99 13.50 11.80 -10.75
C ASP A 99 14.85 11.32 -11.33
N ALA A 100 15.24 10.08 -11.04
CA ALA A 100 16.45 9.47 -11.63
C ALA A 100 16.34 9.37 -13.17
N LYS A 101 15.17 9.01 -13.70
CA LYS A 101 14.92 9.00 -15.15
C LYS A 101 15.15 10.39 -15.76
N LYS A 102 14.57 11.42 -15.12
CA LYS A 102 14.70 12.81 -15.58
C LYS A 102 16.16 13.27 -15.57
N ASP A 103 16.91 13.01 -14.49
CA ASP A 103 18.34 13.33 -14.40
C ASP A 103 19.15 12.66 -15.52
N LEU A 104 18.88 11.37 -15.77
CA LEU A 104 19.55 10.64 -16.85
C LEU A 104 19.22 11.21 -18.22
N GLU A 105 17.97 11.60 -18.49
CA GLU A 105 17.58 12.25 -19.72
C GLU A 105 18.27 13.61 -19.92
N GLU A 106 18.38 14.42 -18.86
CA GLU A 106 19.08 15.69 -18.89
C GLU A 106 20.59 15.50 -19.15
N ARG A 107 21.21 14.51 -18.53
CA ARG A 107 22.63 14.18 -18.75
C ARG A 107 22.87 13.65 -20.16
N LEU A 108 22.02 12.77 -20.68
CA LEU A 108 22.12 12.25 -22.03
C LEU A 108 21.97 13.35 -23.09
N ALA A 109 21.13 14.36 -22.83
CA ALA A 109 20.89 15.48 -23.75
C ALA A 109 22.12 16.39 -23.97
N VAL A 110 23.06 16.40 -23.00
CA VAL A 110 24.27 17.25 -23.05
C VAL A 110 25.57 16.47 -23.24
N THR A 111 25.50 15.13 -23.26
CA THR A 111 26.67 14.27 -23.43
C THR A 111 26.87 13.97 -24.93
N ASP A 112 28.13 14.06 -25.40
CA ASP A 112 28.47 13.75 -26.79
C ASP A 112 28.30 12.24 -27.05
N GLU A 113 27.86 11.88 -28.25
CA GLU A 113 27.70 10.48 -28.65
C GLU A 113 29.02 9.69 -28.60
N GLU A 114 30.14 10.38 -28.80
CA GLU A 114 31.48 9.79 -28.77
C GLU A 114 32.07 9.68 -27.33
N ASP A 115 31.39 10.23 -26.30
CA ASP A 115 31.84 10.14 -24.92
C ASP A 115 31.83 8.67 -24.44
N PRO A 116 32.95 8.16 -23.88
CA PRO A 116 33.00 6.79 -23.36
C PRO A 116 31.92 6.44 -22.32
N ASN A 117 31.36 7.45 -21.64
CA ASN A 117 30.32 7.25 -20.63
C ASN A 117 28.91 7.18 -21.21
N THR A 118 28.68 7.59 -22.47
CA THR A 118 27.37 7.62 -23.11
C THR A 118 26.68 6.26 -23.08
N ARG A 119 27.42 5.21 -23.36
CA ARG A 119 26.91 3.84 -23.33
C ARG A 119 26.41 3.42 -21.95
N ALA A 120 27.16 3.75 -20.90
CA ALA A 120 26.76 3.44 -19.52
C ALA A 120 25.50 4.20 -19.11
N LEU A 121 25.36 5.49 -19.51
CA LEU A 121 24.17 6.29 -19.26
C LEU A 121 22.93 5.71 -19.96
N ILE A 122 23.09 5.24 -21.20
CA ILE A 122 21.99 4.58 -21.97
C ILE A 122 21.55 3.30 -21.27
N GLU A 123 22.49 2.46 -20.82
CA GLU A 123 22.18 1.21 -20.11
C GLU A 123 21.45 1.50 -18.77
N GLU A 124 21.90 2.51 -18.03
CA GLU A 124 21.26 2.94 -16.79
C GLU A 124 19.85 3.49 -17.05
N HIS A 125 19.67 4.37 -18.06
CA HIS A 125 18.37 4.89 -18.47
C HIS A 125 17.41 3.76 -18.86
N HIS A 126 17.88 2.78 -19.65
CA HIS A 126 17.08 1.61 -20.02
C HIS A 126 16.61 0.82 -18.80
N THR A 127 17.52 0.57 -17.84
CA THR A 127 17.20 -0.13 -16.59
C THR A 127 16.13 0.61 -15.77
N VAL A 128 16.27 1.92 -15.64
CA VAL A 128 15.29 2.77 -14.95
C VAL A 128 13.94 2.74 -15.67
N GLN A 129 13.94 2.84 -16.99
CA GLN A 129 12.72 2.79 -17.79
C GLN A 129 12.00 1.46 -17.70
N GLU A 130 12.71 0.33 -17.72
CA GLU A 130 12.11 -0.99 -17.51
C GLU A 130 11.44 -1.12 -16.14
N ARG A 131 12.06 -0.58 -15.08
CA ARG A 131 11.48 -0.58 -13.72
C ARG A 131 10.19 0.25 -13.66
N ILE A 132 10.13 1.40 -14.36
CA ILE A 132 8.91 2.23 -14.43
C ILE A 132 7.82 1.48 -15.22
N LEU A 133 8.17 0.83 -16.33
CA LEU A 133 7.23 0.01 -17.12
C LEU A 133 6.68 -1.15 -16.28
N ALA A 134 7.54 -1.89 -15.59
CA ALA A 134 7.16 -3.01 -14.74
C ALA A 134 6.25 -2.58 -13.56
N SER A 135 6.37 -1.34 -13.07
CA SER A 135 5.50 -0.79 -12.02
C SER A 135 4.06 -0.52 -12.48
N GLY A 136 3.79 -0.51 -13.79
CA GLY A 136 2.49 -0.13 -14.36
C GLY A 136 2.20 1.37 -14.32
N TYR A 137 3.18 2.22 -14.03
CA TYR A 137 3.00 3.68 -13.86
C TYR A 137 2.31 4.36 -15.04
N TYR A 138 2.63 3.96 -16.26
CA TYR A 138 2.03 4.57 -17.47
C TYR A 138 0.55 4.22 -17.65
N ALA A 139 0.08 3.13 -17.05
CA ALA A 139 -1.33 2.74 -17.07
C ALA A 139 -2.11 3.24 -15.83
N ARG A 140 -1.46 4.02 -14.94
CA ARG A 140 -2.03 4.41 -13.63
C ARG A 140 -3.38 5.12 -13.73
N ASN A 141 -3.59 5.97 -14.75
CA ASN A 141 -4.84 6.71 -14.88
C ASN A 141 -6.05 5.76 -15.08
N ALA A 142 -5.87 4.75 -15.93
CA ALA A 142 -6.90 3.73 -16.14
C ALA A 142 -7.12 2.86 -14.89
N GLU A 143 -6.04 2.51 -14.19
CA GLU A 143 -6.11 1.72 -12.98
C GLU A 143 -6.76 2.49 -11.82
N ILE A 144 -6.43 3.78 -11.65
CA ILE A 144 -7.11 4.66 -10.67
C ILE A 144 -8.60 4.73 -10.98
N GLY A 145 -8.98 4.96 -12.24
CA GLY A 145 -10.39 4.99 -12.65
C GLY A 145 -11.10 3.67 -12.33
N LYS A 146 -10.48 2.53 -12.66
CA LYS A 146 -11.02 1.20 -12.38
C LYS A 146 -11.22 0.96 -10.87
N VAL A 147 -10.23 1.29 -10.06
CA VAL A 147 -10.30 1.06 -8.60
C VAL A 147 -11.31 1.98 -7.94
N LEU A 148 -11.33 3.28 -8.29
CA LEU A 148 -12.28 4.22 -7.72
C LEU A 148 -13.72 3.86 -8.08
N THR A 149 -14.01 3.56 -9.35
CA THR A 149 -15.36 3.14 -9.79
C THR A 149 -15.77 1.81 -9.16
N GLY A 150 -14.86 0.85 -9.03
CA GLY A 150 -15.11 -0.41 -8.34
C GLY A 150 -15.46 -0.25 -6.86
N LEU A 151 -14.92 0.77 -6.20
CA LEU A 151 -15.25 1.14 -4.82
C LEU A 151 -16.50 2.03 -4.71
N GLY A 152 -17.21 2.28 -5.82
CA GLY A 152 -18.49 2.97 -5.85
C GLY A 152 -18.42 4.48 -6.09
N PHE A 153 -17.24 5.05 -6.40
CA PHE A 153 -17.14 6.47 -6.79
C PHE A 153 -17.59 6.67 -8.25
N SER A 154 -18.34 7.74 -8.50
CA SER A 154 -18.66 8.15 -9.86
C SER A 154 -17.54 9.04 -10.46
N TRP A 155 -17.48 9.10 -11.79
CA TRP A 155 -16.46 9.91 -12.48
C TRP A 155 -16.54 11.40 -12.14
N GLU A 156 -17.75 11.92 -11.90
CA GLU A 156 -17.99 13.32 -11.53
C GLU A 156 -17.44 13.66 -10.13
N GLN A 157 -17.15 12.64 -9.32
CA GLN A 157 -16.58 12.82 -7.99
C GLN A 157 -15.05 12.90 -8.00
N PHE A 158 -14.39 12.54 -9.08
CA PHE A 158 -12.93 12.47 -9.12
C PHE A 158 -12.25 13.81 -8.87
N ASP A 159 -12.85 14.91 -9.33
CA ASP A 159 -12.35 16.27 -9.13
C ASP A 159 -12.85 16.92 -7.82
N GLN A 160 -13.67 16.20 -7.04
CA GLN A 160 -14.16 16.74 -5.77
C GLN A 160 -13.05 16.69 -4.71
N PRO A 161 -12.95 17.71 -3.84
CA PRO A 161 -12.00 17.70 -2.73
C PRO A 161 -12.20 16.47 -1.84
N ALA A 162 -11.14 15.72 -1.60
CA ALA A 162 -11.19 14.49 -0.79
C ALA A 162 -11.74 14.75 0.62
N SER A 163 -11.50 15.96 1.17
CA SER A 163 -11.99 16.36 2.50
C SER A 163 -13.50 16.48 2.62
N THR A 164 -14.25 16.54 1.52
CA THR A 164 -15.71 16.68 1.52
C THR A 164 -16.44 15.36 1.70
N PHE A 165 -15.73 14.25 1.56
CA PHE A 165 -16.31 12.92 1.68
C PHE A 165 -16.54 12.52 3.14
N SER A 166 -17.63 11.79 3.42
CA SER A 166 -17.93 11.27 4.76
C SER A 166 -16.87 10.26 5.24
N SER A 167 -16.84 9.97 6.54
CA SER A 167 -15.86 9.05 7.12
C SER A 167 -15.81 7.67 6.44
N GLY A 168 -16.95 7.12 6.04
CA GLY A 168 -17.01 5.86 5.29
C GLY A 168 -16.37 5.97 3.91
N TRP A 169 -16.61 7.07 3.21
CA TRP A 169 -15.99 7.34 1.93
C TRP A 169 -14.49 7.64 2.07
N GLN A 170 -14.05 8.30 3.14
CA GLN A 170 -12.64 8.49 3.47
C GLN A 170 -11.90 7.13 3.61
N MET A 171 -12.57 6.13 4.20
CA MET A 171 -12.03 4.77 4.29
C MET A 171 -11.95 4.08 2.92
N ARG A 172 -12.93 4.32 2.03
CA ARG A 172 -12.84 3.81 0.63
C ARG A 172 -11.69 4.48 -0.14
N ILE A 173 -11.42 5.78 0.09
CA ILE A 173 -10.24 6.46 -0.48
C ILE A 173 -8.95 5.80 0.03
N ALA A 174 -8.85 5.51 1.33
CA ALA A 174 -7.68 4.84 1.89
C ALA A 174 -7.50 3.43 1.31
N LEU A 175 -8.59 2.68 1.19
CA LEU A 175 -8.57 1.36 0.56
C LEU A 175 -8.11 1.44 -0.90
N SER A 176 -8.61 2.41 -1.68
CA SER A 176 -8.19 2.59 -3.07
C SER A 176 -6.68 2.79 -3.20
N LYS A 177 -6.09 3.59 -2.30
CA LYS A 177 -4.63 3.82 -2.28
C LYS A 177 -3.86 2.52 -2.05
N ILE A 178 -4.27 1.73 -1.05
CA ILE A 178 -3.62 0.45 -0.74
C ILE A 178 -3.72 -0.54 -1.92
N LEU A 179 -4.87 -0.61 -2.59
CA LEU A 179 -5.06 -1.46 -3.76
C LEU A 179 -4.15 -1.02 -4.93
N LEU A 180 -4.04 0.29 -5.15
CA LEU A 180 -3.19 0.88 -6.20
C LEU A 180 -1.69 0.76 -5.90
N GLU A 181 -1.27 0.81 -4.63
CA GLU A 181 0.12 0.61 -4.20
C GLU A 181 0.64 -0.79 -4.54
N LYS A 182 -0.24 -1.79 -4.64
CA LYS A 182 0.12 -3.19 -4.87
C LYS A 182 1.28 -3.62 -3.96
N PRO A 183 1.11 -3.54 -2.62
CA PRO A 183 2.16 -3.92 -1.69
C PRO A 183 2.41 -5.42 -1.72
N ASP A 184 3.57 -5.85 -1.22
CA ASP A 184 3.90 -7.27 -1.07
C ASP A 184 3.02 -7.94 -0.01
N ILE A 185 2.63 -7.17 1.04
CA ILE A 185 1.71 -7.61 2.09
C ILE A 185 0.67 -6.51 2.32
N MET A 186 -0.60 -6.90 2.21
CA MET A 186 -1.74 -6.03 2.48
C MET A 186 -2.42 -6.48 3.78
N LEU A 187 -2.48 -5.58 4.75
CA LEU A 187 -3.14 -5.80 6.04
C LEU A 187 -4.41 -4.96 6.10
N LEU A 188 -5.55 -5.62 6.21
CA LEU A 188 -6.86 -4.97 6.20
C LEU A 188 -7.59 -5.25 7.52
N ASP A 189 -7.90 -4.20 8.28
CA ASP A 189 -8.62 -4.30 9.55
C ASP A 189 -10.11 -3.96 9.31
N GLU A 190 -10.95 -4.99 9.25
CA GLU A 190 -12.39 -4.89 9.00
C GLU A 190 -12.76 -4.08 7.74
N PRO A 191 -12.16 -4.37 6.56
CA PRO A 191 -12.28 -3.53 5.37
C PRO A 191 -13.71 -3.43 4.82
N THR A 192 -14.57 -4.39 5.15
CA THR A 192 -15.94 -4.46 4.63
C THR A 192 -16.95 -3.58 5.35
N ASN A 193 -16.58 -2.98 6.51
CA ASN A 193 -17.51 -2.17 7.30
C ASN A 193 -18.02 -0.93 6.57
N TYR A 194 -17.26 -0.43 5.60
CA TYR A 194 -17.58 0.80 4.85
C TYR A 194 -17.96 0.54 3.39
N LEU A 195 -18.09 -0.73 3.00
CA LEU A 195 -18.42 -1.13 1.64
C LEU A 195 -19.89 -1.59 1.58
N ASP A 196 -20.62 -1.15 0.56
CA ASP A 196 -21.89 -1.73 0.17
C ASP A 196 -21.66 -3.09 -0.52
N LEU A 197 -22.73 -3.76 -0.87
CA LEU A 197 -22.66 -5.11 -1.45
C LEU A 197 -21.90 -5.12 -2.78
N GLU A 198 -22.11 -4.11 -3.62
CA GLU A 198 -21.48 -4.01 -4.94
C GLU A 198 -19.98 -3.84 -4.81
N ALA A 199 -19.52 -2.90 -3.98
CA ALA A 199 -18.10 -2.66 -3.73
C ALA A 199 -17.41 -3.86 -3.06
N ARG A 200 -18.12 -4.63 -2.20
CA ARG A 200 -17.59 -5.87 -1.62
C ARG A 200 -17.37 -6.93 -2.68
N THR A 201 -18.40 -7.19 -3.51
CA THR A 201 -18.29 -8.16 -4.59
C THR A 201 -17.15 -7.80 -5.54
N TRP A 202 -17.04 -6.53 -5.90
CA TRP A 202 -15.95 -6.05 -6.73
C TRP A 202 -14.58 -6.27 -6.08
N LEU A 203 -14.44 -6.00 -4.77
CA LEU A 203 -13.19 -6.19 -4.03
C LEU A 203 -12.78 -7.67 -3.93
N GLU A 204 -13.74 -8.58 -3.84
CA GLU A 204 -13.49 -10.02 -3.81
C GLU A 204 -12.95 -10.54 -5.15
N GLU A 205 -13.37 -9.93 -6.26
CA GLU A 205 -12.94 -10.27 -7.62
C GLU A 205 -11.62 -9.60 -8.04
N TYR A 206 -11.31 -8.44 -7.42
CA TYR A 206 -10.09 -7.66 -7.71
C TYR A 206 -8.83 -8.38 -7.21
#